data_a3c3236c021ab43b83e8c4e454e7db5f
#
_entry.id   a3c3236c021ab43b83e8c4e454e7db5f
#
_cell.length_a   1.000
_cell.length_b   1.000
_cell.length_c   1.000
_cell.angle_alpha   90.00
_cell.angle_beta   90.00
_cell.angle_gamma   90.00
#
_symmetry.space_group_name_H-M   'P 1'
#
loop_
_entity.id
_entity.type
_entity.pdbx_description
1 polymer ?
#
loop_
_entity_poly.entity_id
_entity_poly.type
_entity_poly.pdbx_seq_one_letter_code
_entity_poly.pdbx_strand_id
1 'polypeptide(L)'
;MAEMEMPTLILQEGQEAGRSWPIRKEKVIIGRSEDCDVVLLERQVSRYHAQIRRTDSQYVLEDLGSKNGTYVNGREVTGPCTLQDGDEIQIALCVKLSFVGAEATAPLVFERGRHTGLYLDKERHVVLVGGRELSPPISLAQYRLLELLYDRAGQVCSRDEIVEAVWPEASEEGVSDQAIDALIRRLRERIGET
;
A
#
# COMPACT_ATOMS: atom_id res chain seq x y z
N MET A 1 -12.69 -24.25 -21.23
CA MET A 1 -11.22 -24.26 -21.02
C MET A 1 -11.04 -23.52 -19.73
N ALA A 2 -10.56 -24.19 -18.66
CA ALA A 2 -10.31 -23.54 -17.39
C ALA A 2 -9.25 -22.48 -17.61
N GLU A 3 -9.52 -21.21 -17.29
CA GLU A 3 -8.48 -20.20 -17.12
C GLU A 3 -7.56 -20.73 -16.04
N MET A 4 -6.37 -21.14 -16.43
CA MET A 4 -5.32 -21.45 -15.44
C MET A 4 -5.03 -20.16 -14.73
N GLU A 5 -5.47 -20.05 -13.48
CA GLU A 5 -5.17 -18.92 -12.61
C GLU A 5 -3.65 -18.82 -12.52
N MET A 6 -3.11 -17.69 -12.96
CA MET A 6 -1.68 -17.46 -13.00
C MET A 6 -1.24 -16.76 -11.71
N PRO A 7 -0.12 -17.17 -11.11
CA PRO A 7 0.38 -16.47 -9.95
C PRO A 7 0.68 -15.01 -10.29
N THR A 8 0.46 -14.16 -9.33
CA THR A 8 0.50 -12.71 -9.51
C THR A 8 1.26 -12.06 -8.37
N LEU A 9 2.10 -11.09 -8.69
CA LEU A 9 2.67 -10.17 -7.71
C LEU A 9 1.75 -8.96 -7.57
N ILE A 10 1.51 -8.52 -6.34
CA ILE A 10 0.65 -7.37 -6.04
C ILE A 10 1.42 -6.40 -5.16
N LEU A 11 1.49 -5.14 -5.56
CA LEU A 11 2.11 -4.07 -4.77
C LEU A 11 1.21 -3.73 -3.58
N GLN A 12 1.76 -3.81 -2.37
CA GLN A 12 1.02 -3.63 -1.12
C GLN A 12 0.96 -2.18 -0.65
N GLU A 13 1.98 -1.38 -0.92
CA GLU A 13 2.14 -0.03 -0.35
C GLU A 13 2.57 0.97 -1.43
N GLY A 14 2.31 2.28 -1.21
CA GLY A 14 2.70 3.38 -2.08
C GLY A 14 1.55 3.92 -2.95
N GLN A 15 1.86 4.92 -3.80
CA GLN A 15 0.88 5.57 -4.68
C GLN A 15 0.23 4.62 -5.70
N GLU A 16 0.92 3.55 -6.07
CA GLU A 16 0.44 2.52 -7.00
C GLU A 16 0.03 1.22 -6.28
N ALA A 17 -0.31 1.27 -4.98
CA ALA A 17 -0.78 0.10 -4.24
C ALA A 17 -1.97 -0.57 -4.95
N GLY A 18 -1.93 -1.90 -5.06
CA GLY A 18 -2.89 -2.68 -5.84
C GLY A 18 -2.46 -2.93 -7.29
N ARG A 19 -1.40 -2.29 -7.78
CA ARG A 19 -0.80 -2.66 -9.07
C ARG A 19 -0.35 -4.10 -9.04
N SER A 20 -0.65 -4.84 -10.10
CA SER A 20 -0.39 -6.27 -10.17
C SER A 20 0.36 -6.67 -11.44
N TRP A 21 1.22 -7.68 -11.30
CA TRP A 21 1.99 -8.27 -12.39
C TRP A 21 1.78 -9.77 -12.42
N PRO A 22 1.02 -10.30 -13.40
CA PRO A 22 0.87 -11.75 -13.57
C PRO A 22 2.19 -12.37 -14.05
N ILE A 23 2.61 -13.46 -13.40
CA ILE A 23 3.84 -14.18 -13.72
C ILE A 23 3.57 -15.13 -14.89
N ARG A 24 3.74 -14.66 -16.11
CA ARG A 24 3.49 -15.41 -17.34
C ARG A 24 4.73 -16.11 -17.91
N LYS A 25 5.91 -15.63 -17.52
CA LYS A 25 7.18 -16.11 -18.02
C LYS A 25 7.81 -17.12 -17.05
N GLU A 26 8.64 -18.01 -17.56
CA GLU A 26 9.44 -18.92 -16.72
C GLU A 26 10.42 -18.17 -15.82
N LYS A 27 10.82 -16.97 -16.25
CA LYS A 27 11.69 -16.06 -15.51
C LYS A 27 11.13 -14.67 -15.56
N VAL A 28 10.94 -14.06 -14.40
CA VAL A 28 10.48 -12.68 -14.19
C VAL A 28 11.55 -11.93 -13.41
N ILE A 29 11.98 -10.79 -13.92
CA ILE A 29 12.99 -9.92 -13.30
C ILE A 29 12.29 -8.74 -12.63
N ILE A 30 12.70 -8.48 -11.39
CA ILE A 30 12.22 -7.37 -10.56
C ILE A 30 13.36 -6.37 -10.40
N GLY A 31 13.11 -5.09 -10.62
CA GLY A 31 14.13 -4.07 -10.45
C GLY A 31 13.69 -2.68 -10.89
N ARG A 32 14.64 -1.73 -10.85
CA ARG A 32 14.38 -0.33 -11.21
C ARG A 32 14.58 -0.05 -12.71
N SER A 33 15.23 -0.93 -13.46
CA SER A 33 15.42 -0.77 -14.90
C SER A 33 14.11 -0.94 -15.64
N GLU A 34 13.88 -0.15 -16.68
CA GLU A 34 12.71 -0.29 -17.57
C GLU A 34 12.71 -1.62 -18.33
N ASP A 35 13.86 -2.30 -18.42
CA ASP A 35 13.98 -3.63 -19.02
C ASP A 35 13.46 -4.75 -18.11
N CYS A 36 13.12 -4.46 -16.84
CA CYS A 36 12.57 -5.44 -15.92
C CYS A 36 11.10 -5.75 -16.23
N ASP A 37 10.66 -6.98 -15.92
CA ASP A 37 9.25 -7.37 -16.04
C ASP A 37 8.39 -6.70 -14.96
N VAL A 38 8.96 -6.54 -13.76
CA VAL A 38 8.37 -5.79 -12.64
C VAL A 38 9.24 -4.56 -12.38
N VAL A 39 8.79 -3.42 -12.87
CA VAL A 39 9.53 -2.15 -12.74
C VAL A 39 9.09 -1.44 -11.45
N LEU A 40 10.07 -1.21 -10.56
CA LEU A 40 9.91 -0.53 -9.28
C LEU A 40 10.80 0.72 -9.29
N LEU A 41 10.22 1.90 -9.49
CA LEU A 41 10.97 3.16 -9.73
C LEU A 41 11.61 3.78 -8.48
N GLU A 42 11.78 3.00 -7.42
CA GLU A 42 12.39 3.45 -6.17
C GLU A 42 13.93 3.50 -6.25
N ARG A 43 14.53 4.59 -5.75
CA ARG A 43 16.00 4.77 -5.79
C ARG A 43 16.79 3.71 -5.01
N GLN A 44 16.16 3.12 -4.00
CA GLN A 44 16.76 2.08 -3.17
C GLN A 44 16.76 0.71 -3.86
N VAL A 45 15.95 0.51 -4.89
CA VAL A 45 15.87 -0.71 -5.68
C VAL A 45 17.02 -0.74 -6.71
N SER A 46 17.75 -1.86 -6.79
CA SER A 46 18.79 -2.07 -7.80
C SER A 46 18.20 -2.16 -9.20
N ARG A 47 18.99 -1.85 -10.25
CA ARG A 47 18.54 -1.94 -11.65
C ARG A 47 17.95 -3.32 -11.97
N TYR A 48 18.64 -4.37 -11.58
CA TYR A 48 18.18 -5.76 -11.55
C TYR A 48 18.34 -6.20 -10.10
N HIS A 49 17.24 -6.38 -9.38
CA HIS A 49 17.27 -6.57 -7.93
C HIS A 49 17.07 -8.03 -7.53
N ALA A 50 16.02 -8.62 -8.03
CA ALA A 50 15.65 -10.00 -7.76
C ALA A 50 15.07 -10.66 -9.01
N GLN A 51 14.96 -11.98 -8.99
CA GLN A 51 14.26 -12.74 -10.04
C GLN A 51 13.35 -13.78 -9.42
N ILE A 52 12.24 -14.04 -10.08
CA ILE A 52 11.40 -15.21 -9.81
C ILE A 52 11.54 -16.16 -10.98
N ARG A 53 11.85 -17.43 -10.69
CA ARG A 53 11.88 -18.50 -11.69
C ARG A 53 10.82 -19.53 -11.38
N ARG A 54 10.14 -19.99 -12.43
CA ARG A 54 9.28 -21.16 -12.35
C ARG A 54 10.13 -22.43 -12.50
N THR A 55 10.04 -23.33 -11.54
CA THR A 55 10.70 -24.64 -11.57
C THR A 55 9.62 -25.69 -11.35
N ASP A 56 9.27 -26.44 -12.38
CA ASP A 56 8.13 -27.38 -12.40
C ASP A 56 6.81 -26.71 -11.99
N SER A 57 6.33 -26.97 -10.79
CA SER A 57 5.12 -26.36 -10.21
C SER A 57 5.41 -25.32 -9.15
N GLN A 58 6.68 -24.96 -8.91
CA GLN A 58 7.08 -24.04 -7.85
C GLN A 58 7.63 -22.74 -8.41
N TYR A 59 7.52 -21.68 -7.64
CA TYR A 59 8.12 -20.38 -7.93
C TYR A 59 9.23 -20.10 -6.93
N VAL A 60 10.41 -19.81 -7.44
CA VAL A 60 11.62 -19.61 -6.65
C VAL A 60 12.11 -18.18 -6.82
N LEU A 61 12.18 -17.44 -5.72
CA LEU A 61 12.73 -16.08 -5.64
C LEU A 61 14.22 -16.17 -5.33
N GLU A 62 15.02 -15.38 -6.04
CA GLU A 62 16.46 -15.22 -5.80
C GLU A 62 16.83 -13.74 -5.85
N ASP A 63 17.67 -13.30 -4.92
CA ASP A 63 18.31 -12.00 -4.98
C ASP A 63 19.45 -12.01 -6.01
N LEU A 64 19.55 -10.97 -6.83
CA LEU A 64 20.56 -10.86 -7.91
C LEU A 64 21.83 -10.10 -7.46
N GLY A 65 22.18 -10.14 -6.19
CA GLY A 65 23.26 -9.35 -5.60
C GLY A 65 22.86 -7.89 -5.45
N SER A 66 21.65 -7.68 -4.97
CA SER A 66 21.11 -6.34 -4.78
C SER A 66 21.87 -5.57 -3.70
N LYS A 67 21.79 -4.23 -3.74
CA LYS A 67 22.49 -3.40 -2.76
C LYS A 67 21.82 -3.40 -1.38
N ASN A 68 20.49 -3.49 -1.34
CA ASN A 68 19.70 -3.31 -0.12
C ASN A 68 18.90 -4.57 0.27
N GLY A 69 19.14 -5.70 -0.38
CA GLY A 69 18.61 -7.01 -0.04
C GLY A 69 17.14 -7.23 -0.44
N THR A 70 16.79 -8.49 -0.53
CA THR A 70 15.42 -9.01 -0.75
C THR A 70 15.02 -9.82 0.47
N TYR A 71 13.76 -9.73 0.89
CA TYR A 71 13.26 -10.43 2.08
C TYR A 71 11.94 -11.14 1.75
N VAL A 72 11.70 -12.29 2.37
CA VAL A 72 10.42 -13.01 2.32
C VAL A 72 9.93 -13.19 3.75
N ASN A 73 8.73 -12.70 4.07
CA ASN A 73 8.14 -12.75 5.41
C ASN A 73 9.11 -12.25 6.51
N GLY A 74 9.84 -11.16 6.20
CA GLY A 74 10.82 -10.54 7.10
C GLY A 74 12.16 -11.27 7.21
N ARG A 75 12.41 -12.35 6.44
CA ARG A 75 13.68 -13.08 6.41
C ARG A 75 14.45 -12.74 5.14
N GLU A 76 15.74 -12.42 5.28
CA GLU A 76 16.59 -12.11 4.15
C GLU A 76 16.80 -13.33 3.23
N VAL A 77 16.68 -13.10 1.93
CA VAL A 77 16.89 -14.10 0.88
C VAL A 77 18.38 -14.16 0.54
N THR A 78 19.09 -15.10 1.15
CA THR A 78 20.53 -15.33 0.91
C THR A 78 20.81 -16.40 -0.13
N GLY A 79 19.77 -17.03 -0.69
CA GLY A 79 19.81 -18.08 -1.71
C GLY A 79 18.42 -18.33 -2.29
N PRO A 80 18.22 -19.35 -3.13
CA PRO A 80 16.93 -19.67 -3.70
C PRO A 80 15.86 -19.89 -2.61
N CYS A 81 14.75 -19.15 -2.68
CA CYS A 81 13.64 -19.21 -1.74
C CYS A 81 12.36 -19.60 -2.48
N THR A 82 11.75 -20.73 -2.14
CA THR A 82 10.46 -21.14 -2.72
C THR A 82 9.33 -20.28 -2.16
N LEU A 83 8.56 -19.66 -3.04
CA LEU A 83 7.41 -18.83 -2.69
C LEU A 83 6.16 -19.68 -2.50
N GLN A 84 5.37 -19.31 -1.51
CA GLN A 84 4.06 -19.86 -1.22
C GLN A 84 2.98 -18.79 -1.39
N ASP A 85 1.73 -19.23 -1.59
CA ASP A 85 0.60 -18.31 -1.64
C ASP A 85 0.52 -17.50 -0.35
N GLY A 86 0.34 -16.17 -0.51
CA GLY A 86 0.29 -15.22 0.59
C GLY A 86 1.66 -14.71 1.10
N ASP A 87 2.78 -15.15 0.53
CA ASP A 87 4.10 -14.65 0.94
C ASP A 87 4.25 -13.15 0.69
N GLU A 88 4.74 -12.43 1.70
CA GLU A 88 5.17 -11.03 1.59
C GLU A 88 6.63 -10.98 1.12
N ILE A 89 6.85 -10.39 -0.04
CA ILE A 89 8.17 -10.13 -0.60
C ILE A 89 8.52 -8.66 -0.38
N GLN A 90 9.63 -8.39 0.29
CA GLN A 90 10.09 -7.03 0.54
C GLN A 90 11.37 -6.75 -0.25
N ILE A 91 11.32 -5.73 -1.10
CA ILE A 91 12.42 -5.31 -1.97
C ILE A 91 13.06 -4.05 -1.39
N ALA A 92 14.36 -4.11 -1.10
CA ALA A 92 15.14 -2.97 -0.57
C ALA A 92 14.53 -2.33 0.70
N LEU A 93 13.75 -3.07 1.49
CA LEU A 93 13.03 -2.61 2.69
C LEU A 93 12.05 -1.44 2.44
N CYS A 94 11.83 -1.04 1.19
CA CYS A 94 10.97 0.10 0.83
C CYS A 94 9.78 -0.27 -0.06
N VAL A 95 9.77 -1.45 -0.68
CA VAL A 95 8.67 -1.93 -1.51
C VAL A 95 8.21 -3.28 -1.00
N LYS A 96 6.92 -3.42 -0.76
CA LYS A 96 6.29 -4.67 -0.36
C LYS A 96 5.38 -5.19 -1.46
N LEU A 97 5.60 -6.45 -1.82
CA LEU A 97 4.82 -7.18 -2.79
C LEU A 97 4.20 -8.40 -2.11
N SER A 98 2.98 -8.76 -2.47
CA SER A 98 2.38 -10.04 -2.10
C SER A 98 2.45 -11.00 -3.29
N PHE A 99 2.83 -12.23 -3.04
CA PHE A 99 2.77 -13.31 -4.01
C PHE A 99 1.45 -14.07 -3.83
N VAL A 100 0.64 -14.10 -4.90
CA VAL A 100 -0.61 -14.87 -4.93
C VAL A 100 -0.40 -16.05 -5.86
N GLY A 101 -0.52 -17.26 -5.34
CA GLY A 101 -0.30 -18.51 -6.08
C GLY A 101 -1.42 -18.82 -7.08
N ALA A 102 -1.15 -19.70 -8.04
CA ALA A 102 -2.10 -20.13 -9.06
C ALA A 102 -3.26 -21.00 -8.54
N GLU A 103 -3.14 -21.56 -7.35
CA GLU A 103 -4.16 -22.44 -6.72
C GLU A 103 -5.01 -21.71 -5.65
N ALA A 104 -4.91 -20.37 -5.57
CA ALA A 104 -5.73 -19.58 -4.66
C ALA A 104 -7.19 -19.64 -5.10
N THR A 105 -7.92 -20.65 -4.62
CA THR A 105 -9.36 -20.89 -4.87
C THR A 105 -10.28 -19.94 -4.10
N ALA A 106 -9.77 -18.82 -3.59
CA ALA A 106 -10.60 -17.76 -3.05
C ALA A 106 -10.80 -16.69 -4.14
N PRO A 107 -12.02 -16.12 -4.31
CA PRO A 107 -12.13 -14.87 -5.02
C PRO A 107 -11.08 -13.95 -4.44
N LEU A 108 -10.35 -13.21 -5.30
CA LEU A 108 -9.49 -12.10 -4.86
C LEU A 108 -10.36 -11.07 -4.12
N VAL A 109 -10.82 -11.43 -2.96
CA VAL A 109 -11.07 -10.47 -1.92
C VAL A 109 -9.67 -10.00 -1.60
N PHE A 110 -9.26 -8.92 -2.27
CA PHE A 110 -8.20 -8.10 -1.75
C PHE A 110 -8.62 -7.83 -0.29
N GLU A 111 -8.15 -8.66 0.64
CA GLU A 111 -7.92 -8.15 1.96
C GLU A 111 -6.90 -7.05 1.69
N ARG A 112 -7.45 -5.87 1.44
CA ARG A 112 -6.72 -4.61 1.33
C ARG A 112 -5.75 -4.68 2.47
N GLY A 113 -4.45 -4.77 2.13
CA GLY A 113 -3.38 -5.16 3.01
C GLY A 113 -3.65 -4.64 4.41
N ARG A 114 -3.35 -5.41 5.44
CA ARG A 114 -3.42 -4.91 6.82
C ARG A 114 -2.58 -3.64 6.84
N HIS A 115 -3.26 -2.53 6.53
CA HIS A 115 -2.67 -1.22 6.69
C HIS A 115 -2.38 -1.12 8.18
N THR A 116 -1.14 -1.35 8.57
CA THR A 116 -0.69 -1.15 9.95
C THR A 116 -0.72 0.32 10.35
N GLY A 117 -1.31 1.17 9.49
CA GLY A 117 -1.48 2.59 9.65
C GLY A 117 -2.89 3.06 9.27
N LEU A 118 -2.98 4.35 8.99
CA LEU A 118 -4.18 5.03 8.54
C LEU A 118 -4.34 4.87 7.03
N TYR A 119 -5.48 4.40 6.56
CA TYR A 119 -5.85 4.32 5.15
C TYR A 119 -7.19 4.98 4.88
N LEU A 120 -7.26 5.75 3.80
CA LEU A 120 -8.45 6.49 3.39
C LEU A 120 -8.97 5.97 2.04
N ASP A 121 -10.14 5.34 2.05
CA ASP A 121 -10.85 4.96 0.83
C ASP A 121 -11.72 6.14 0.37
N LYS A 122 -11.22 6.88 -0.62
CA LYS A 122 -11.89 8.08 -1.10
C LYS A 122 -13.18 7.79 -1.88
N GLU A 123 -13.27 6.64 -2.54
CA GLU A 123 -14.46 6.28 -3.32
C GLU A 123 -15.63 5.90 -2.41
N ARG A 124 -15.34 5.22 -1.31
CA ARG A 124 -16.35 4.75 -0.35
C ARG A 124 -16.50 5.67 0.87
N HIS A 125 -15.66 6.68 1.00
CA HIS A 125 -15.58 7.55 2.19
C HIS A 125 -15.35 6.74 3.49
N VAL A 126 -14.51 5.69 3.40
CA VAL A 126 -14.21 4.80 4.52
C VAL A 126 -12.80 5.07 5.03
N VAL A 127 -12.65 5.08 6.35
CA VAL A 127 -11.36 5.23 7.04
C VAL A 127 -11.03 3.91 7.72
N LEU A 128 -9.84 3.37 7.43
CA LEU A 128 -9.30 2.20 8.11
C LEU A 128 -8.10 2.61 8.98
N VAL A 129 -8.06 2.10 10.20
CA VAL A 129 -6.93 2.28 11.12
C VAL A 129 -6.46 0.90 11.55
N GLY A 130 -5.18 0.60 11.33
CA GLY A 130 -4.64 -0.73 11.59
C GLY A 130 -5.35 -1.86 10.81
N GLY A 131 -5.88 -1.56 9.62
CA GLY A 131 -6.62 -2.50 8.78
C GLY A 131 -8.08 -2.74 9.20
N ARG A 132 -8.59 -2.01 10.21
CA ARG A 132 -9.99 -2.08 10.66
C ARG A 132 -10.74 -0.82 10.28
N GLU A 133 -11.95 -0.97 9.76
CA GLU A 133 -12.84 0.15 9.50
C GLU A 133 -13.22 0.87 10.80
N LEU A 134 -13.16 2.19 10.77
CA LEU A 134 -13.46 3.03 11.92
C LEU A 134 -14.96 3.05 12.18
N SER A 135 -15.37 2.43 13.29
CA SER A 135 -16.79 2.34 13.67
C SER A 135 -17.02 2.96 15.06
N PRO A 136 -18.02 3.83 15.22
CA PRO A 136 -18.89 4.41 14.18
C PRO A 136 -18.11 5.30 13.20
N PRO A 137 -18.66 5.57 11.99
CA PRO A 137 -17.99 6.42 11.00
C PRO A 137 -17.70 7.82 11.55
N ILE A 138 -16.63 8.45 11.06
CA ILE A 138 -16.33 9.85 11.39
C ILE A 138 -17.29 10.81 10.68
N SER A 139 -17.47 12.01 11.24
CA SER A 139 -18.32 13.03 10.62
C SER A 139 -17.71 13.53 9.30
N LEU A 140 -18.54 14.11 8.41
CA LEU A 140 -18.08 14.66 7.14
C LEU A 140 -16.97 15.72 7.31
N ALA A 141 -17.07 16.57 8.32
CA ALA A 141 -16.01 17.55 8.63
C ALA A 141 -14.70 16.89 9.06
N GLN A 142 -14.77 15.82 9.87
CA GLN A 142 -13.59 15.04 10.24
C GLN A 142 -13.00 14.31 9.05
N TYR A 143 -13.85 13.78 8.15
CA TYR A 143 -13.41 13.12 6.94
C TYR A 143 -12.67 14.08 6.01
N ARG A 144 -13.24 15.25 5.71
CA ARG A 144 -12.61 16.28 4.85
C ARG A 144 -11.28 16.77 5.42
N LEU A 145 -11.21 16.98 6.74
CA LEU A 145 -9.95 17.31 7.41
C LEU A 145 -8.91 16.19 7.24
N LEU A 146 -9.32 14.94 7.45
CA LEU A 146 -8.44 13.79 7.31
C LEU A 146 -7.94 13.64 5.87
N GLU A 147 -8.82 13.82 4.89
CA GLU A 147 -8.48 13.75 3.46
C GLU A 147 -7.45 14.82 3.08
N LEU A 148 -7.63 16.08 3.52
CA LEU A 148 -6.66 17.15 3.32
C LEU A 148 -5.28 16.80 3.91
N LEU A 149 -5.25 16.33 5.16
CA LEU A 149 -4.01 15.99 5.85
C LEU A 149 -3.34 14.74 5.24
N TYR A 150 -4.13 13.80 4.75
CA TYR A 150 -3.65 12.59 4.09
C TYR A 150 -2.98 12.91 2.75
N ASP A 151 -3.59 13.79 1.93
CA ASP A 151 -3.06 14.22 0.64
C ASP A 151 -1.81 15.08 0.77
N ARG A 152 -1.69 15.79 1.89
CA ARG A 152 -0.53 16.64 2.21
C ARG A 152 0.37 16.05 3.29
N ALA A 153 0.44 14.74 3.38
CA ALA A 153 1.28 14.08 4.37
C ALA A 153 2.73 14.59 4.33
N GLY A 154 3.24 15.00 5.51
CA GLY A 154 4.59 15.60 5.63
C GLY A 154 4.68 17.09 5.28
N GLN A 155 3.57 17.75 4.93
CA GLN A 155 3.50 19.19 4.68
C GLN A 155 2.71 19.89 5.78
N VAL A 156 2.97 21.20 5.94
CA VAL A 156 2.21 22.04 6.86
C VAL A 156 0.97 22.57 6.14
N CYS A 157 -0.21 22.37 6.74
CA CYS A 157 -1.46 22.96 6.27
C CYS A 157 -1.77 24.23 7.09
N SER A 158 -2.08 25.32 6.40
CA SER A 158 -2.52 26.55 7.04
C SER A 158 -3.96 26.43 7.55
N ARG A 159 -4.36 27.33 8.46
CA ARG A 159 -5.72 27.36 8.96
C ARG A 159 -6.74 27.69 7.86
N ASP A 160 -6.39 28.60 6.96
CA ASP A 160 -7.25 28.98 5.84
C ASP A 160 -7.49 27.79 4.89
N GLU A 161 -6.46 26.99 4.59
CA GLU A 161 -6.59 25.76 3.80
C GLU A 161 -7.51 24.73 4.49
N ILE A 162 -7.43 24.62 5.82
CA ILE A 162 -8.32 23.74 6.57
C ILE A 162 -9.76 24.23 6.50
N VAL A 163 -9.99 25.54 6.65
CA VAL A 163 -11.35 26.12 6.56
C VAL A 163 -11.94 25.89 5.19
N GLU A 164 -11.20 26.19 4.12
CA GLU A 164 -11.64 26.00 2.74
C GLU A 164 -11.99 24.53 2.44
N ALA A 165 -11.15 23.59 2.88
CA ALA A 165 -11.36 22.18 2.64
C ALA A 165 -12.54 21.60 3.44
N VAL A 166 -12.68 21.99 4.71
CA VAL A 166 -13.65 21.39 5.64
C VAL A 166 -15.02 22.05 5.55
N TRP A 167 -15.04 23.36 5.39
CA TRP A 167 -16.27 24.18 5.36
C TRP A 167 -16.33 25.06 4.12
N PRO A 168 -16.40 24.51 2.90
CA PRO A 168 -16.39 25.30 1.66
C PRO A 168 -17.56 26.26 1.53
N GLU A 169 -18.62 26.06 2.31
CA GLU A 169 -19.81 26.91 2.36
C GLU A 169 -19.80 27.88 3.55
N ALA A 170 -18.71 27.92 4.33
CA ALA A 170 -18.62 28.86 5.44
C ALA A 170 -18.59 30.28 4.87
N SER A 171 -19.63 31.06 5.19
CA SER A 171 -19.74 32.47 4.83
C SER A 171 -18.65 33.31 5.51
N GLU A 172 -18.45 34.57 5.03
CA GLU A 172 -17.43 35.53 5.45
C GLU A 172 -17.27 35.79 6.96
N GLU A 173 -18.15 35.26 7.80
CA GLU A 173 -18.05 35.34 9.27
C GLU A 173 -16.99 34.46 9.89
N GLY A 174 -16.35 33.58 9.09
CA GLY A 174 -15.18 32.78 9.46
C GLY A 174 -15.45 31.68 10.47
N VAL A 175 -14.74 30.55 10.29
CA VAL A 175 -14.70 29.47 11.29
C VAL A 175 -13.73 29.89 12.41
N SER A 176 -14.19 29.83 13.67
CA SER A 176 -13.32 30.19 14.81
C SER A 176 -12.16 29.20 14.96
N ASP A 177 -11.01 29.69 15.41
CA ASP A 177 -9.85 28.87 15.74
C ASP A 177 -10.19 27.74 16.71
N GLN A 178 -11.09 28.02 17.67
CA GLN A 178 -11.56 27.01 18.61
C GLN A 178 -12.30 25.85 17.96
N ALA A 179 -13.05 26.12 16.87
CA ALA A 179 -13.77 25.08 16.11
C ALA A 179 -12.79 24.18 15.37
N ILE A 180 -11.73 24.74 14.77
CA ILE A 180 -10.67 24.00 14.10
C ILE A 180 -9.94 23.12 15.10
N ASP A 181 -9.48 23.67 16.21
CA ASP A 181 -8.74 22.96 17.25
C ASP A 181 -9.59 21.82 17.87
N ALA A 182 -10.88 22.06 18.09
CA ALA A 182 -11.81 21.05 18.58
C ALA A 182 -11.99 19.90 17.56
N LEU A 183 -12.05 20.22 16.25
CA LEU A 183 -12.18 19.22 15.19
C LEU A 183 -10.92 18.35 15.12
N ILE A 184 -9.73 18.98 15.15
CA ILE A 184 -8.44 18.27 15.14
C ILE A 184 -8.33 17.34 16.35
N ARG A 185 -8.69 17.82 17.54
CA ARG A 185 -8.64 17.01 18.76
C ARG A 185 -9.56 15.80 18.66
N ARG A 186 -10.82 15.99 18.27
CA ARG A 186 -11.77 14.88 18.10
C ARG A 186 -11.32 13.87 17.04
N LEU A 187 -10.70 14.33 15.95
CA LEU A 187 -10.16 13.45 14.93
C LEU A 187 -9.00 12.61 15.49
N ARG A 188 -8.07 13.23 16.22
CA ARG A 188 -6.94 12.52 16.88
C ARG A 188 -7.41 11.49 17.88
N GLU A 189 -8.39 11.82 18.71
CA GLU A 189 -9.01 10.89 19.67
C GLU A 189 -9.55 9.67 18.92
N ARG A 190 -10.29 9.89 17.84
CA ARG A 190 -10.90 8.81 17.04
C ARG A 190 -9.89 7.90 16.34
N ILE A 191 -8.77 8.43 15.87
CA ILE A 191 -7.73 7.66 15.17
C ILE A 191 -6.79 6.98 16.18
N GLY A 192 -6.56 7.57 17.33
CA GLY A 192 -5.64 7.08 18.36
C GLY A 192 -6.21 6.05 19.32
N GLU A 193 -7.53 5.81 19.30
CA GLU A 193 -8.22 4.83 20.18
C GLU A 193 -8.24 3.39 19.61
N THR A 194 -7.48 3.11 18.55
CA THR A 194 -7.47 1.80 17.86
C THR A 194 -6.20 1.01 18.07
#